data_79f4feb0538f7c6adfaba978b6b8116a
#
_entry.id   79f4feb0538f7c6adfaba978b6b8116a
#
_cell.length_a   1.000
_cell.length_b   1.000
_cell.length_c   1.000
_cell.angle_alpha   90.00
_cell.angle_beta   90.00
_cell.angle_gamma   90.00
#
_symmetry.space_group_name_H-M   'P 1'
#
loop_
_entity.id
_entity.type
_entity.pdbx_description
1 polymer ?
#
loop_
_entity_poly.entity_id
_entity_poly.type
_entity_poly.pdbx_seq_one_letter_code
_entity_poly.pdbx_strand_id
1 'polypeptide(L)'
;MWAVTSPTAPKRTSANLTEPDAIAYRILRDVDRAKDAVQQAFLLAWRELPRLRDPERFEVWLYRLLVNACYEEARRHKRWTTHVRILPMEGPSAPDQMASVEERDALERAFRRLSPEHRAVFVMHHHAGLPLATIAEVVGVPLGTVKSRLHNSIRNLRAALESEAEVALVEVKTA
;
A
#
# COMPACT_ATOMS: atom_id res chain seq x y z
N MET A 1 -13.24 47.24 5.80
CA MET A 1 -12.61 46.58 6.93
C MET A 1 -13.06 45.14 6.91
N TRP A 2 -12.32 44.25 6.21
CA TRP A 2 -12.65 42.84 6.00
C TRP A 2 -11.82 42.01 6.97
N ALA A 3 -12.45 41.51 8.00
CA ALA A 3 -11.84 40.49 8.85
C ALA A 3 -11.96 39.13 8.14
N VAL A 4 -10.90 38.70 7.49
CA VAL A 4 -10.77 37.33 7.00
C VAL A 4 -10.47 36.45 8.21
N THR A 5 -11.51 35.82 8.72
CA THR A 5 -11.34 34.73 9.69
C THR A 5 -10.82 33.52 8.92
N SER A 6 -9.52 33.31 8.99
CA SER A 6 -8.87 32.11 8.43
C SER A 6 -9.44 30.87 9.13
N PRO A 7 -10.01 29.89 8.42
CA PRO A 7 -10.29 28.59 9.03
C PRO A 7 -8.95 27.97 9.44
N THR A 8 -8.88 27.58 10.70
CA THR A 8 -7.73 26.83 11.27
C THR A 8 -7.53 25.57 10.45
N ALA A 9 -6.54 25.61 9.57
CA ALA A 9 -6.12 24.43 8.83
C ALA A 9 -5.72 23.34 9.86
N PRO A 10 -6.15 22.08 9.69
CA PRO A 10 -5.68 20.99 10.52
C PRO A 10 -4.15 20.97 10.42
N LYS A 11 -3.48 20.84 11.56
CA LYS A 11 -2.01 20.77 11.64
C LYS A 11 -1.55 19.56 10.83
N ARG A 12 -1.25 19.79 9.56
CA ARG A 12 -0.52 18.84 8.72
C ARG A 12 0.92 18.89 9.21
N THR A 13 1.29 17.88 9.96
CA THR A 13 2.69 17.59 10.27
C THR A 13 3.44 17.54 8.95
N SER A 14 4.48 18.34 8.80
CA SER A 14 5.28 18.57 7.60
C SER A 14 6.13 17.37 7.16
N ALA A 15 5.59 16.16 7.29
CA ALA A 15 6.35 14.94 7.11
C ALA A 15 5.98 14.11 5.87
N ASN A 16 5.01 14.46 5.00
CA ASN A 16 4.57 13.43 4.06
C ASN A 16 4.17 13.89 2.66
N LEU A 17 5.08 14.57 1.96
CA LEU A 17 5.08 14.53 0.49
C LEU A 17 5.49 13.14 -0.05
N THR A 18 5.99 12.27 0.84
CA THR A 18 6.39 10.88 0.57
C THR A 18 5.27 9.86 0.85
N GLU A 19 4.12 10.27 1.37
CA GLU A 19 3.05 9.35 1.74
C GLU A 19 2.49 8.55 0.55
N PRO A 20 2.19 9.15 -0.62
CA PRO A 20 1.75 8.40 -1.79
C PRO A 20 2.78 7.40 -2.29
N ASP A 21 4.07 7.75 -2.30
CA ASP A 21 5.15 6.86 -2.71
C ASP A 21 5.28 5.67 -1.74
N ALA A 22 5.22 5.93 -0.44
CA ALA A 22 5.28 4.91 0.59
C ALA A 22 4.09 3.93 0.50
N ILE A 23 2.89 4.44 0.26
CA ILE A 23 1.68 3.64 0.08
C ILE A 23 1.80 2.78 -1.19
N ALA A 24 2.15 3.39 -2.33
CA ALA A 24 2.29 2.69 -3.60
C ALA A 24 3.37 1.59 -3.51
N TYR A 25 4.52 1.89 -2.92
CA TYR A 25 5.57 0.91 -2.70
C TYR A 25 5.10 -0.27 -1.83
N ARG A 26 4.40 0.01 -0.73
CA ARG A 26 3.86 -1.06 0.13
C ARG A 26 2.84 -1.94 -0.58
N ILE A 27 2.07 -1.38 -1.52
CA ILE A 27 1.11 -2.15 -2.32
C ILE A 27 1.83 -2.96 -3.41
N LEU A 28 2.75 -2.36 -4.16
CA LEU A 28 3.35 -2.94 -5.35
C LEU A 28 4.62 -3.76 -5.04
N ARG A 29 5.35 -3.41 -3.95
CA ARG A 29 6.62 -4.04 -3.54
C ARG A 29 7.72 -3.93 -4.61
N ASP A 30 7.67 -2.84 -5.36
CA ASP A 30 8.60 -2.52 -6.43
C ASP A 30 8.68 -0.99 -6.55
N VAL A 31 9.89 -0.45 -6.45
CA VAL A 31 10.12 1.00 -6.38
C VAL A 31 9.76 1.69 -7.69
N ASP A 32 10.13 1.12 -8.80
CA ASP A 32 9.91 1.76 -10.11
C ASP A 32 8.43 1.73 -10.47
N ARG A 33 7.76 0.60 -10.27
CA ARG A 33 6.30 0.50 -10.44
C ARG A 33 5.52 1.39 -9.47
N ALA A 34 6.02 1.59 -8.26
CA ALA A 34 5.41 2.52 -7.31
C ALA A 34 5.48 3.96 -7.83
N LYS A 35 6.63 4.39 -8.33
CA LYS A 35 6.81 5.70 -8.94
C LYS A 35 5.89 5.91 -10.15
N ASP A 36 5.80 4.90 -11.02
CA ASP A 36 4.91 4.95 -12.19
C ASP A 36 3.44 5.09 -11.78
N ALA A 37 3.01 4.32 -10.77
CA ALA A 37 1.65 4.40 -10.24
C ALA A 37 1.35 5.77 -9.60
N VAL A 38 2.28 6.33 -8.84
CA VAL A 38 2.15 7.66 -8.24
C VAL A 38 2.08 8.74 -9.31
N GLN A 39 2.96 8.69 -10.31
CA GLN A 39 2.94 9.62 -11.45
C GLN A 39 1.60 9.55 -12.19
N GLN A 40 1.11 8.36 -12.46
CA GLN A 40 -0.18 8.15 -13.12
C GLN A 40 -1.34 8.70 -12.27
N ALA A 41 -1.32 8.46 -10.96
CA ALA A 41 -2.35 8.98 -10.05
C ALA A 41 -2.37 10.51 -10.03
N PHE A 42 -1.21 11.18 -10.02
CA PHE A 42 -1.13 12.63 -10.06
C PHE A 42 -1.54 13.21 -11.41
N LEU A 43 -1.21 12.57 -12.52
CA LEU A 43 -1.68 12.98 -13.86
C LEU A 43 -3.21 12.91 -13.95
N LEU A 44 -3.81 11.83 -13.41
CA LEU A 44 -5.26 11.71 -13.33
C LEU A 44 -5.86 12.76 -12.40
N ALA A 45 -5.24 12.97 -11.23
CA ALA A 45 -5.68 13.98 -10.28
C ALA A 45 -5.68 15.38 -10.91
N TRP A 46 -4.62 15.75 -11.61
CA TRP A 46 -4.55 17.02 -12.33
C TRP A 46 -5.68 17.19 -13.36
N ARG A 47 -5.96 16.15 -14.13
CA ARG A 47 -6.99 16.19 -15.18
C ARG A 47 -8.41 16.23 -14.62
N GLU A 48 -8.64 15.56 -13.50
CA GLU A 48 -9.98 15.37 -12.92
C GLU A 48 -10.28 16.33 -11.78
N LEU A 49 -9.28 17.06 -11.26
CA LEU A 49 -9.46 18.03 -10.16
C LEU A 49 -10.59 19.03 -10.42
N PRO A 50 -10.77 19.59 -11.64
CA PRO A 50 -11.89 20.52 -11.91
C PRO A 50 -13.28 19.87 -11.75
N ARG A 51 -13.37 18.55 -11.77
CA ARG A 51 -14.60 17.78 -11.62
C ARG A 51 -14.89 17.38 -10.18
N LEU A 52 -13.95 17.61 -9.28
CA LEU A 52 -14.13 17.33 -7.86
C LEU A 52 -15.13 18.32 -7.27
N ARG A 53 -16.34 17.83 -6.98
CA ARG A 53 -17.45 18.66 -6.48
C ARG A 53 -17.33 19.00 -5.00
N ASP A 54 -16.69 18.14 -4.23
CA ASP A 54 -16.57 18.25 -2.77
C ASP A 54 -15.07 18.24 -2.37
N PRO A 55 -14.51 19.43 -2.05
CA PRO A 55 -13.10 19.55 -1.66
C PRO A 55 -12.78 18.81 -0.35
N GLU A 56 -13.75 18.58 0.54
CA GLU A 56 -13.52 17.85 1.80
C GLU A 56 -13.25 16.37 1.54
N ARG A 57 -13.70 15.85 0.40
CA ARG A 57 -13.43 14.48 -0.03
C ARG A 57 -12.17 14.31 -0.87
N PHE A 58 -11.36 15.36 -1.02
CA PHE A 58 -10.14 15.35 -1.83
C PHE A 58 -9.19 14.22 -1.45
N GLU A 59 -8.96 14.00 -0.16
CA GLU A 59 -8.03 12.98 0.32
C GLU A 59 -8.51 11.56 -0.06
N VAL A 60 -9.77 11.23 0.21
CA VAL A 60 -10.38 9.93 -0.13
C VAL A 60 -10.36 9.70 -1.64
N TRP A 61 -10.67 10.75 -2.41
CA TRP A 61 -10.63 10.72 -3.86
C TRP A 61 -9.21 10.50 -4.39
N LEU A 62 -8.20 11.15 -3.83
CA LEU A 62 -6.81 10.98 -4.22
C LEU A 62 -6.30 9.57 -3.90
N TYR A 63 -6.62 9.03 -2.72
CA TYR A 63 -6.31 7.64 -2.39
C TYR A 63 -6.96 6.65 -3.37
N ARG A 64 -8.18 6.92 -3.81
CA ARG A 64 -8.85 6.09 -4.82
C ARG A 64 -8.09 6.10 -6.14
N LEU A 65 -7.62 7.24 -6.61
CA LEU A 65 -6.81 7.34 -7.82
C LEU A 65 -5.50 6.56 -7.66
N LEU A 66 -4.82 6.72 -6.54
CA LEU A 66 -3.56 6.05 -6.24
C LEU A 66 -3.72 4.52 -6.19
N VAL A 67 -4.72 4.02 -5.46
CA VAL A 67 -4.96 2.57 -5.36
C VAL A 67 -5.34 1.98 -6.71
N ASN A 68 -6.16 2.68 -7.50
CA ASN A 68 -6.51 2.24 -8.85
C ASN A 68 -5.28 2.19 -9.76
N ALA A 69 -4.39 3.19 -9.70
CA ALA A 69 -3.14 3.19 -10.45
C ALA A 69 -2.24 2.01 -10.05
N CYS A 70 -2.14 1.71 -8.75
CA CYS A 70 -1.42 0.54 -8.25
C CYS A 70 -2.01 -0.78 -8.79
N TYR A 71 -3.34 -0.90 -8.83
CA TYR A 71 -3.99 -2.11 -9.37
C TYR A 71 -3.76 -2.26 -10.88
N GLU A 72 -3.82 -1.17 -11.64
CA GLU A 72 -3.51 -1.20 -13.06
C GLU A 72 -2.06 -1.64 -13.32
N GLU A 73 -1.12 -1.09 -12.54
CA GLU A 73 0.29 -1.44 -12.64
C GLU A 73 0.55 -2.92 -12.28
N ALA A 74 -0.08 -3.41 -11.22
CA ALA A 74 -0.01 -4.83 -10.85
C ALA A 74 -0.56 -5.74 -11.94
N ARG A 75 -1.70 -5.37 -12.56
CA ARG A 75 -2.31 -6.11 -13.68
C ARG A 75 -1.45 -6.08 -14.93
N ARG A 76 -0.84 -4.93 -15.25
CA ARG A 76 0.08 -4.78 -16.38
C ARG A 76 1.28 -5.71 -16.23
N HIS A 77 1.90 -5.69 -15.06
CA HIS A 77 3.03 -6.55 -14.76
C HIS A 77 2.68 -8.05 -14.85
N LYS A 78 1.54 -8.46 -14.26
CA LYS A 78 1.08 -9.86 -14.35
C LYS A 78 0.88 -10.31 -15.80
N ARG A 79 0.28 -9.47 -16.64
CA ARG A 79 0.12 -9.77 -18.08
C ARG A 79 1.48 -9.92 -18.76
N TRP A 80 2.42 -9.05 -18.46
CA TRP A 80 3.75 -9.06 -19.04
C TRP A 80 4.54 -10.31 -18.64
N THR A 81 4.57 -10.65 -17.36
CA THR A 81 5.24 -11.87 -16.85
C THR A 81 4.60 -13.17 -17.35
N THR A 82 3.31 -13.15 -17.66
CA THR A 82 2.63 -14.34 -18.24
C THR A 82 3.00 -14.54 -19.71
N HIS A 83 3.25 -13.46 -20.46
CA HIS A 83 3.61 -13.52 -21.88
C HIS A 83 5.12 -13.67 -22.11
N VAL A 84 5.92 -13.12 -21.23
CA VAL A 84 7.39 -13.23 -21.28
C VAL A 84 7.79 -14.18 -20.16
N ARG A 85 8.18 -15.39 -20.51
CA ARG A 85 8.71 -16.41 -19.59
C ARG A 85 10.07 -15.95 -19.05
N ILE A 86 10.09 -14.91 -18.20
CA ILE A 86 11.27 -14.40 -17.53
C ILE A 86 11.20 -14.85 -16.08
N LEU A 87 12.30 -15.48 -15.64
CA LEU A 87 12.55 -15.78 -14.23
C LEU A 87 12.40 -14.53 -13.37
N PRO A 88 11.82 -14.61 -12.17
CA PRO A 88 11.71 -13.46 -11.28
C PRO A 88 13.12 -12.97 -10.93
N MET A 89 13.52 -11.83 -11.44
CA MET A 89 14.64 -11.09 -10.87
C MET A 89 14.12 -10.39 -9.62
N GLU A 90 14.54 -10.86 -8.46
CA GLU A 90 14.38 -10.18 -7.19
C GLU A 90 15.20 -8.88 -7.23
N GLY A 91 14.50 -7.74 -7.37
CA GLY A 91 15.15 -6.44 -7.27
C GLY A 91 15.55 -6.15 -5.81
N PRO A 92 16.67 -5.43 -5.58
CA PRO A 92 17.14 -5.12 -4.24
C PRO A 92 16.15 -4.24 -3.47
N SER A 93 15.79 -4.68 -2.26
CA SER A 93 15.03 -3.92 -1.29
C SER A 93 15.93 -2.85 -0.65
N ALA A 94 15.50 -1.60 -0.66
CA ALA A 94 16.21 -0.55 0.08
C ALA A 94 16.11 -0.83 1.59
N PRO A 95 17.21 -0.74 2.35
CA PRO A 95 17.22 -1.01 3.78
C PRO A 95 16.59 0.14 4.57
N ASP A 96 15.57 -0.15 5.35
CA ASP A 96 15.05 0.73 6.39
C ASP A 96 15.53 0.23 7.76
N GLN A 97 15.88 1.15 8.67
CA GLN A 97 16.75 0.91 9.81
C GLN A 97 16.14 0.09 10.96
N MET A 98 16.91 -0.88 11.43
CA MET A 98 17.02 -1.51 12.77
C MET A 98 15.77 -2.03 13.51
N ALA A 99 15.16 -3.06 12.95
CA ALA A 99 14.72 -4.25 13.67
C ALA A 99 15.60 -5.41 13.20
N SER A 100 15.70 -6.54 13.90
CA SER A 100 16.60 -7.61 13.46
C SER A 100 16.38 -7.89 11.97
N VAL A 101 17.43 -7.93 11.19
CA VAL A 101 17.37 -8.04 9.71
C VAL A 101 16.51 -9.24 9.31
N GLU A 102 16.56 -10.31 10.11
CA GLU A 102 15.84 -11.56 9.88
C GLU A 102 14.31 -11.45 10.06
N GLU A 103 13.82 -10.77 11.11
CA GLU A 103 12.38 -10.57 11.33
C GLU A 103 11.75 -9.63 10.29
N ARG A 104 12.53 -8.66 9.83
CA ARG A 104 12.12 -7.77 8.74
C ARG A 104 12.02 -8.51 7.41
N ASP A 105 12.98 -9.34 7.10
CA ASP A 105 13.00 -10.14 5.88
C ASP A 105 11.84 -11.15 5.88
N ALA A 106 11.53 -11.73 7.03
CA ALA A 106 10.39 -12.61 7.22
C ALA A 106 9.05 -11.91 6.93
N LEU A 107 8.85 -10.75 7.54
CA LEU A 107 7.65 -9.94 7.33
C LEU A 107 7.54 -9.47 5.88
N GLU A 108 8.65 -9.08 5.28
CA GLU A 108 8.72 -8.66 3.89
C GLU A 108 8.32 -9.80 2.94
N ARG A 109 8.84 -11.01 3.13
CA ARG A 109 8.48 -12.21 2.36
C ARG A 109 6.99 -12.54 2.53
N ALA A 110 6.49 -12.50 3.77
CA ALA A 110 5.09 -12.73 4.06
C ALA A 110 4.18 -11.71 3.35
N PHE A 111 4.57 -10.44 3.37
CA PHE A 111 3.83 -9.36 2.73
C PHE A 111 3.81 -9.50 1.20
N ARG A 112 4.91 -9.96 0.58
CA ARG A 112 4.98 -10.24 -0.87
C ARG A 112 4.02 -11.36 -1.31
N ARG A 113 3.68 -12.31 -0.42
CA ARG A 113 2.72 -13.38 -0.71
C ARG A 113 1.26 -12.89 -0.76
N LEU A 114 0.96 -11.75 -0.17
CA LEU A 114 -0.38 -11.14 -0.27
C LEU A 114 -0.64 -10.63 -1.68
N SER A 115 -1.88 -10.74 -2.15
CA SER A 115 -2.27 -10.07 -3.40
C SER A 115 -2.27 -8.56 -3.25
N PRO A 116 -2.14 -7.78 -4.35
CA PRO A 116 -2.20 -6.32 -4.31
C PRO A 116 -3.45 -5.79 -3.62
N GLU A 117 -4.60 -6.46 -3.78
CA GLU A 117 -5.87 -6.08 -3.17
C GLU A 117 -5.86 -6.25 -1.65
N HIS A 118 -5.22 -7.32 -1.15
CA HIS A 118 -5.05 -7.56 0.27
C HIS A 118 -4.06 -6.56 0.87
N ARG A 119 -2.94 -6.31 0.17
CA ARG A 119 -1.96 -5.31 0.60
C ARG A 119 -2.56 -3.91 0.67
N ALA A 120 -3.35 -3.51 -0.34
CA ALA A 120 -3.99 -2.20 -0.34
C ALA A 120 -4.90 -1.99 0.87
N VAL A 121 -5.76 -2.95 1.20
CA VAL A 121 -6.63 -2.85 2.38
C VAL A 121 -5.80 -2.77 3.66
N PHE A 122 -4.77 -3.61 3.80
CA PHE A 122 -3.89 -3.62 4.96
C PHE A 122 -3.15 -2.29 5.13
N VAL A 123 -2.56 -1.77 4.05
CA VAL A 123 -1.79 -0.50 4.04
C VAL A 123 -2.70 0.69 4.34
N MET A 124 -3.88 0.76 3.72
CA MET A 124 -4.83 1.84 3.98
C MET A 124 -5.28 1.85 5.44
N HIS A 125 -5.45 0.69 6.06
CA HIS A 125 -5.88 0.60 7.46
C HIS A 125 -4.74 0.88 8.44
N HIS A 126 -3.61 0.19 8.30
CA HIS A 126 -2.54 0.23 9.31
C HIS A 126 -1.50 1.34 9.07
N HIS A 127 -1.32 1.79 7.83
CA HIS A 127 -0.34 2.84 7.50
C HIS A 127 -1.01 4.20 7.30
N ALA A 128 -2.07 4.27 6.49
CA ALA A 128 -2.81 5.51 6.28
C ALA A 128 -3.87 5.80 7.38
N GLY A 129 -4.14 4.85 8.29
CA GLY A 129 -5.05 5.04 9.42
C GLY A 129 -6.53 5.18 9.03
N LEU A 130 -6.92 4.76 7.82
CA LEU A 130 -8.28 4.98 7.33
C LEU A 130 -9.28 4.02 7.98
N PRO A 131 -10.50 4.51 8.30
CA PRO A 131 -11.61 3.65 8.71
C PRO A 131 -12.00 2.66 7.60
N LEU A 132 -12.46 1.45 7.97
CA LEU A 132 -12.82 0.41 6.99
C LEU A 132 -13.93 0.84 6.03
N ALA A 133 -14.85 1.69 6.46
CA ALA A 133 -15.89 2.24 5.58
C ALA A 133 -15.27 3.14 4.49
N THR A 134 -14.32 3.99 4.85
CA THR A 134 -13.58 4.84 3.91
C THR A 134 -12.74 4.00 2.95
N ILE A 135 -12.10 2.94 3.46
CA ILE A 135 -11.34 2.00 2.62
C ILE A 135 -12.27 1.33 1.59
N ALA A 136 -13.49 0.96 1.98
CA ALA A 136 -14.47 0.38 1.07
C ALA A 136 -14.79 1.33 -0.10
N GLU A 137 -14.91 2.63 0.16
CA GLU A 137 -15.07 3.65 -0.86
C GLU A 137 -13.83 3.80 -1.75
N VAL A 138 -12.63 3.82 -1.14
CA VAL A 138 -11.35 3.95 -1.85
C VAL A 138 -11.13 2.78 -2.81
N VAL A 139 -11.28 1.55 -2.34
CA VAL A 139 -11.02 0.33 -3.15
C VAL A 139 -12.22 -0.10 -3.98
N GLY A 140 -13.40 0.53 -3.81
CA GLY A 140 -14.59 0.28 -4.61
C GLY A 140 -15.23 -1.10 -4.40
N VAL A 141 -15.19 -1.63 -3.16
CA VAL A 141 -15.82 -2.92 -2.82
C VAL A 141 -16.68 -2.81 -1.56
N PRO A 142 -17.62 -3.74 -1.34
CA PRO A 142 -18.44 -3.74 -0.13
C PRO A 142 -17.61 -3.80 1.17
N LEU A 143 -18.09 -3.18 2.23
CA LEU A 143 -17.44 -3.17 3.55
C LEU A 143 -17.15 -4.60 4.08
N GLY A 144 -18.04 -5.56 3.82
CA GLY A 144 -17.83 -6.96 4.17
C GLY A 144 -16.59 -7.56 3.50
N THR A 145 -16.36 -7.19 2.23
CA THR A 145 -15.17 -7.60 1.47
C THR A 145 -13.89 -6.98 2.05
N VAL A 146 -13.94 -5.70 2.46
CA VAL A 146 -12.81 -5.05 3.12
C VAL A 146 -12.46 -5.76 4.44
N LYS A 147 -13.47 -6.04 5.27
CA LYS A 147 -13.28 -6.79 6.53
C LYS A 147 -12.65 -8.15 6.30
N SER A 148 -13.15 -8.93 5.32
CA SER A 148 -12.60 -10.24 5.02
C SER A 148 -11.19 -10.19 4.46
N ARG A 149 -10.88 -9.21 3.58
CA ARG A 149 -9.52 -9.00 3.08
C ARG A 149 -8.56 -8.64 4.19
N LEU A 150 -8.93 -7.73 5.10
CA LEU A 150 -8.09 -7.35 6.24
C LEU A 150 -7.83 -8.54 7.16
N HIS A 151 -8.89 -9.27 7.53
CA HIS A 151 -8.79 -10.46 8.38
C HIS A 151 -7.85 -11.51 7.75
N ASN A 152 -8.04 -11.82 6.48
CA ASN A 152 -7.20 -12.78 5.76
C ASN A 152 -5.75 -12.30 5.63
N SER A 153 -5.52 -11.00 5.42
CA SER A 153 -4.16 -10.44 5.39
C SER A 153 -3.45 -10.65 6.72
N ILE A 154 -4.09 -10.29 7.83
CA ILE A 154 -3.52 -10.45 9.19
C ILE A 154 -3.26 -11.93 9.48
N ARG A 155 -4.21 -12.81 9.17
CA ARG A 155 -4.04 -14.25 9.37
C ARG A 155 -2.87 -14.82 8.59
N ASN A 156 -2.75 -14.46 7.31
CA ASN A 156 -1.68 -14.95 6.44
C ASN A 156 -0.30 -14.42 6.86
N LEU A 157 -0.22 -13.15 7.28
CA LEU A 157 1.02 -12.56 7.80
C LEU A 157 1.44 -13.26 9.09
N ARG A 158 0.50 -13.49 10.02
CA ARG A 158 0.79 -14.16 11.29
C ARG A 158 1.26 -15.60 11.07
N ALA A 159 0.57 -16.37 10.24
CA ALA A 159 0.96 -17.73 9.91
C ALA A 159 2.34 -17.82 9.24
N ALA A 160 2.68 -16.85 8.39
CA ALA A 160 4.01 -16.82 7.77
C ALA A 160 5.12 -16.50 8.77
N LEU A 161 4.90 -15.59 9.70
CA LEU A 161 5.87 -15.27 10.77
C LEU A 161 6.05 -16.44 11.74
N GLU A 162 4.97 -17.14 12.12
CA GLU A 162 5.04 -18.32 12.97
C GLU A 162 5.84 -19.46 12.31
N SER A 163 5.61 -19.71 11.02
CA SER A 163 6.36 -20.73 10.26
C SER A 163 7.85 -20.41 10.14
N GLU A 164 8.23 -19.15 9.96
CA GLU A 164 9.62 -18.76 9.87
C GLU A 164 10.34 -18.81 11.23
N ALA A 165 9.65 -18.46 12.31
CA ALA A 165 10.17 -18.60 13.68
C ALA A 165 10.45 -20.07 14.04
N GLU A 166 9.59 -20.99 13.57
CA GLU A 166 9.77 -22.43 13.79
C GLU A 166 10.98 -22.98 13.02
N VAL A 167 11.20 -22.53 11.79
CA VAL A 167 12.37 -22.90 10.98
C VAL A 167 13.67 -22.42 11.63
N ALA A 168 13.71 -21.16 12.08
CA ALA A 168 14.88 -20.59 12.74
C ALA A 168 15.24 -21.34 14.05
N LEU A 169 14.23 -21.78 14.82
CA LEU A 169 14.45 -22.59 16.03
C LEU A 169 15.01 -23.98 15.73
N VAL A 170 14.66 -24.58 14.60
CA VAL A 170 15.19 -25.89 14.18
C VAL A 170 16.63 -25.75 13.73
N GLU A 171 16.99 -24.72 12.99
CA GLU A 171 18.36 -24.46 12.55
C GLU A 171 19.34 -24.23 13.73
N VAL A 172 18.90 -23.48 14.75
CA VAL A 172 19.70 -23.25 15.97
C VAL A 172 19.92 -24.55 16.78
N LYS A 173 18.99 -25.52 16.72
CA LYS A 173 19.12 -26.80 17.42
C LYS A 173 19.99 -27.81 16.68
N THR A 174 20.25 -27.60 15.39
CA THR A 174 21.02 -28.52 14.54
C THR A 174 22.45 -28.05 14.27
N ALA A 175 22.80 -26.85 14.71
CA ALA A 175 24.16 -26.28 14.65
C ALA A 175 24.90 -26.44 15.97
#